data_75922422aed7e2bd2f9574477ec74f00
#
_entry.id   75922422aed7e2bd2f9574477ec74f00
#
_cell.length_a   1.000
_cell.length_b   1.000
_cell.length_c   1.000
_cell.angle_alpha   90.00
_cell.angle_beta   90.00
_cell.angle_gamma   90.00
#
_symmetry.space_group_name_H-M   'P 1'
#
loop_
_entity.id
_entity.type
_entity.pdbx_description
1 polymer ?
#
loop_
_entity_poly.entity_id
_entity_poly.type
_entity_poly.pdbx_seq_one_letter_code
_entity_poly.pdbx_strand_id
1 'polypeptide(L)'
;PNGVFGNALVFVSSNVVMNLNNSGDVMTLTDSLDNVILTFDVEPLSNNPNESYTRFPDLTGDFEQHATAFAGVLFSPGTRIDGSTF
;
A
#
# COMPACT_ATOMS: atom_id res chain seq x y z
N PRO A 1 9.51 6.15 -10.19
CA PRO A 1 10.58 5.50 -10.93
C PRO A 1 10.69 4.03 -10.58
N ASN A 2 11.16 3.23 -11.54
CA ASN A 2 11.53 1.85 -11.29
C ASN A 2 12.82 1.80 -10.46
N GLY A 3 12.99 0.76 -9.66
CA GLY A 3 14.20 0.57 -8.88
C GLY A 3 13.93 -0.06 -7.52
N VAL A 4 14.72 0.33 -6.55
CA VAL A 4 14.62 -0.13 -5.17
C VAL A 4 14.26 1.05 -4.28
N PHE A 5 13.25 0.86 -3.44
CA PHE A 5 12.86 1.84 -2.45
C PHE A 5 12.95 1.17 -1.08
N GLY A 6 13.88 1.60 -0.24
CA GLY A 6 14.26 0.80 0.91
C GLY A 6 14.77 -0.56 0.44
N ASN A 7 14.17 -1.64 0.89
CA ASN A 7 14.46 -3.00 0.41
C ASN A 7 13.39 -3.54 -0.57
N ALA A 8 12.44 -2.70 -0.96
CA ALA A 8 11.37 -3.11 -1.89
C ALA A 8 11.74 -2.81 -3.33
N LEU A 9 11.38 -3.72 -4.23
CA LEU A 9 11.44 -3.47 -5.67
C LEU A 9 10.28 -2.58 -6.07
N VAL A 10 10.54 -1.59 -6.90
CA VAL A 10 9.53 -0.66 -7.39
C VAL A 10 9.38 -0.82 -8.90
N PHE A 11 8.15 -1.04 -9.34
CA PHE A 11 7.78 -1.12 -10.75
C PHE A 11 6.76 -0.03 -11.06
N VAL A 12 7.01 0.70 -12.12
CA VAL A 12 6.10 1.75 -12.58
C VAL A 12 5.38 1.25 -13.83
N SER A 13 4.06 1.40 -13.85
CA SER A 13 3.27 1.06 -15.02
C SER A 13 3.68 1.94 -16.21
N SER A 14 3.98 1.33 -17.33
CA SER A 14 4.40 2.05 -18.55
C SER A 14 3.31 2.15 -19.61
N ASN A 15 2.35 1.24 -19.60
CA ASN A 15 1.34 1.12 -20.66
C ASN A 15 -0.09 1.30 -20.17
N VAL A 16 -0.31 1.21 -18.87
CA VAL A 16 -1.65 1.28 -18.26
C VAL A 16 -1.61 2.29 -17.13
N VAL A 17 -2.53 3.21 -17.15
CA VAL A 17 -2.74 4.12 -16.02
C VAL A 17 -3.62 3.41 -15.00
N MET A 18 -3.10 3.21 -13.80
CA MET A 18 -3.90 2.71 -12.70
C MET A 18 -4.64 3.87 -12.07
N ASN A 19 -5.95 3.87 -12.20
CA ASN A 19 -6.80 4.90 -11.61
C ASN A 19 -7.64 4.30 -10.49
N LEU A 20 -7.63 4.97 -9.35
CA LEU A 20 -8.53 4.65 -8.24
C LEU A 20 -9.62 5.71 -8.17
N ASN A 21 -10.85 5.26 -7.92
CA ASN A 21 -11.99 6.16 -7.76
C ASN A 21 -11.87 6.94 -6.44
N ASN A 22 -12.22 8.22 -6.47
CA ASN A 22 -12.22 9.06 -5.28
C ASN A 22 -13.28 8.65 -4.24
N SER A 23 -14.29 7.91 -4.67
CA SER A 23 -15.34 7.38 -3.81
C SER A 23 -15.01 6.02 -3.20
N GLY A 24 -13.79 5.56 -3.37
CA GLY A 24 -13.34 4.25 -2.93
C GLY A 24 -13.23 3.26 -4.09
N ASP A 25 -12.41 2.25 -3.91
CA ASP A 25 -12.18 1.21 -4.92
C ASP A 25 -11.67 -0.05 -4.26
N VAL A 26 -11.73 -1.17 -4.97
CA VAL A 26 -11.16 -2.44 -4.51
C VAL A 26 -9.97 -2.80 -5.39
N MET A 27 -8.81 -2.97 -4.78
CA MET A 27 -7.60 -3.42 -5.45
C MET A 27 -7.41 -4.91 -5.20
N THR A 28 -7.15 -5.66 -6.25
CA THR A 28 -6.88 -7.09 -6.15
C THR A 28 -5.53 -7.40 -6.80
N LEU A 29 -4.67 -8.09 -6.06
CA LEU A 29 -3.41 -8.61 -6.57
C LEU A 29 -3.59 -10.10 -6.87
N THR A 30 -3.30 -10.50 -8.10
CA THR A 30 -3.38 -11.89 -8.53
C THR A 30 -2.03 -12.38 -9.04
N ASP A 31 -1.82 -13.69 -9.02
CA ASP A 31 -0.66 -14.32 -9.67
C ASP A 31 -0.91 -14.56 -11.16
N SER A 32 0.05 -15.16 -11.85
CA SER A 32 -0.04 -15.44 -13.29
C SER A 32 -1.11 -16.50 -13.65
N LEU A 33 -1.65 -17.19 -12.67
CA LEU A 33 -2.71 -18.19 -12.83
C LEU A 33 -4.07 -17.66 -12.37
N ASP A 34 -4.20 -16.35 -12.18
CA ASP A 34 -5.40 -15.66 -11.69
C ASP A 34 -5.84 -16.04 -10.27
N ASN A 35 -4.93 -16.60 -9.47
CA ASN A 35 -5.19 -16.80 -8.06
C ASN A 35 -5.06 -15.47 -7.30
N VAL A 36 -6.04 -15.16 -6.48
CA VAL A 36 -6.02 -13.94 -5.66
C VAL A 36 -5.00 -14.10 -4.54
N ILE A 37 -3.99 -13.22 -4.54
CA ILE A 37 -2.98 -13.17 -3.48
C ILE A 37 -3.44 -12.23 -2.36
N LEU A 38 -4.03 -11.10 -2.74
CA LEU A 38 -4.36 -10.02 -1.81
C LEU A 38 -5.51 -9.19 -2.37
N THR A 39 -6.41 -8.77 -1.48
CA THR A 39 -7.45 -7.79 -1.80
C THR A 39 -7.38 -6.65 -0.79
N PHE A 40 -7.49 -5.43 -1.26
CA PHE A 40 -7.53 -4.23 -0.42
C PHE A 40 -8.67 -3.32 -0.85
N ASP A 41 -9.57 -3.05 0.08
CA ASP A 41 -10.68 -2.12 -0.12
C ASP A 41 -10.21 -0.72 0.27
N VAL A 42 -10.01 0.13 -0.74
CA VAL A 42 -9.50 1.49 -0.56
C VAL A 42 -10.63 2.43 -0.17
N GLU A 43 -10.50 3.09 0.96
CA GLU A 43 -11.50 4.04 1.44
C GLU A 43 -11.60 5.28 0.54
N PRO A 44 -12.75 5.98 0.57
CA PRO A 44 -12.92 7.22 -0.18
C PRO A 44 -11.90 8.30 0.22
N LEU A 45 -11.38 9.01 -0.77
CA LEU A 45 -10.41 10.09 -0.53
C LEU A 45 -10.97 11.24 0.33
N SER A 46 -12.27 11.46 0.28
CA SER A 46 -12.91 12.52 1.08
C SER A 46 -12.73 12.33 2.58
N ASN A 47 -12.46 11.12 3.02
CA ASN A 47 -12.22 10.78 4.42
C ASN A 47 -10.74 10.49 4.70
N ASN A 48 -9.89 10.69 3.71
CA ASN A 48 -8.51 10.23 3.78
C ASN A 48 -7.56 11.37 4.18
N PRO A 49 -6.87 11.26 5.33
CA PRO A 49 -5.79 12.18 5.67
C PRO A 49 -4.59 11.98 4.73
N ASN A 50 -3.64 12.91 4.76
CA ASN A 50 -2.44 12.83 3.94
C ASN A 50 -1.45 11.80 4.50
N GLU A 51 -1.79 10.53 4.37
CA GLU A 51 -0.95 9.42 4.85
C GLU A 51 -1.16 8.19 3.96
N SER A 52 -0.28 7.23 4.08
CA SER A 52 -0.41 5.95 3.38
C SER A 52 -1.21 4.93 4.18
N TYR A 53 -1.69 3.90 3.48
CA TYR A 53 -2.12 2.67 4.13
C TYR A 53 -0.93 1.75 4.34
N THR A 54 -0.97 0.98 5.41
CA THR A 54 0.06 -0.02 5.73
C THR A 54 -0.60 -1.25 6.33
N ARG A 55 0.12 -2.36 6.36
CA ARG A 55 -0.29 -3.55 7.11
C ARG A 55 0.37 -3.54 8.48
N PHE A 56 -0.40 -3.83 9.51
CA PHE A 56 0.14 -3.96 10.86
C PHE A 56 -0.54 -5.12 11.59
N PRO A 57 0.25 -6.09 12.11
CA PRO A 57 1.72 -6.21 12.02
C PRO A 57 2.24 -6.26 10.57
N ASP A 58 3.51 -5.87 10.38
CA ASP A 58 4.14 -5.84 9.07
C ASP A 58 3.94 -7.17 8.32
N LEU A 59 3.60 -7.07 7.03
CA LEU A 59 3.41 -8.16 6.08
C LEU A 59 2.17 -9.04 6.32
N THR A 60 1.67 -9.16 7.54
CA THR A 60 0.65 -10.15 7.89
C THR A 60 -0.64 -9.58 8.45
N GLY A 61 -0.62 -8.33 8.94
CA GLY A 61 -1.77 -7.70 9.55
C GLY A 61 -2.77 -7.16 8.53
N ASP A 62 -3.85 -6.58 9.04
CA ASP A 62 -4.84 -5.88 8.23
C ASP A 62 -4.29 -4.55 7.74
N PHE A 63 -4.91 -4.01 6.68
CA PHE A 63 -4.57 -2.67 6.18
C PHE A 63 -5.17 -1.62 7.11
N GLU A 64 -4.33 -0.68 7.52
CA GLU A 64 -4.71 0.45 8.37
C GLU A 64 -4.04 1.73 7.85
N GLN A 65 -4.58 2.87 8.22
CA GLN A 65 -3.89 4.14 7.99
C GLN A 65 -2.61 4.18 8.83
N HIS A 66 -1.53 4.69 8.24
CA HIS A 66 -0.20 4.57 8.84
C HIS A 66 -0.09 5.20 10.23
N ALA A 67 -0.64 6.38 10.41
CA ALA A 67 -0.60 7.05 11.71
C ALA A 67 -1.46 6.37 12.78
N THR A 68 -2.45 5.58 12.38
CA THR A 68 -3.23 4.73 13.31
C THR A 68 -2.39 3.55 13.77
N ALA A 69 -1.69 2.91 12.85
CA ALA A 69 -0.84 1.76 13.17
C ALA A 69 0.45 2.18 13.90
N PHE A 70 1.02 3.32 13.54
CA PHE A 70 2.25 3.85 14.14
C PHE A 70 2.14 5.37 14.27
N ALA A 71 1.78 5.84 15.48
CA ALA A 71 1.49 7.24 15.75
C ALA A 71 2.65 8.17 15.38
N GLY A 72 2.31 9.25 14.68
CA GLY A 72 3.27 10.29 14.32
C GLY A 72 4.07 10.02 13.05
N VAL A 73 3.89 8.86 12.41
CA VAL A 73 4.54 8.52 11.14
C VAL A 73 3.48 8.30 10.06
N LEU A 74 3.63 9.00 8.94
CA LEU A 74 2.63 9.02 7.89
C LEU A 74 2.94 8.05 6.74
N PHE A 75 4.21 7.67 6.57
CA PHE A 75 4.66 6.85 5.46
C PHE A 75 5.88 6.00 5.86
N SER A 76 5.98 4.80 5.30
CA SER A 76 7.17 3.93 5.47
C SER A 76 7.43 3.13 4.18
N PRO A 77 7.55 3.80 3.02
CA PRO A 77 7.65 3.07 1.76
C PRO A 77 8.94 2.25 1.68
N GLY A 78 8.80 0.96 1.36
CA GLY A 78 9.92 0.04 1.21
C GLY A 78 10.58 -0.42 2.51
N THR A 79 10.04 -0.04 3.66
CA THR A 79 10.55 -0.42 4.97
C THR A 79 9.43 -0.98 5.84
N ARG A 80 9.80 -1.48 7.01
CA ARG A 80 8.81 -1.80 8.05
C ARG A 80 8.16 -0.53 8.55
N ILE A 81 7.06 -0.67 9.29
CA ILE A 81 6.28 0.47 9.79
C ILE A 81 7.11 1.43 10.65
N ASP A 82 8.13 0.93 11.34
CA ASP A 82 9.04 1.73 12.18
C ASP A 82 10.22 2.33 11.41
N GLY A 83 10.28 2.12 10.10
CA GLY A 83 11.35 2.59 9.24
C GLY A 83 12.55 1.65 9.15
N SER A 84 12.57 0.56 9.88
CA SER A 84 13.64 -0.43 9.78
C SER A 84 13.53 -1.23 8.47
N THR A 85 14.65 -1.79 8.02
CA THR A 85 14.67 -2.62 6.81
C THR A 85 14.04 -3.99 7.06
N PHE A 86 13.45 -4.53 6.00
CA PHE A 86 12.95 -5.91 6.03
C PHE A 86 14.07 -6.92 6.17
#